data_8e40616f8171eeb333aace887c6c4c17
#
_entry.id   8e40616f8171eeb333aace887c6c4c17
#
_cell.length_a   1.000
_cell.length_b   1.000
_cell.length_c   1.000
_cell.angle_alpha   90.00
_cell.angle_beta   90.00
_cell.angle_gamma   90.00
#
_symmetry.space_group_name_H-M   'P 1'
#
loop_
_entity.id
_entity.type
_entity.pdbx_description
1 polymer ?
#
loop_
_entity_poly.entity_id
_entity_poly.type
_entity_poly.pdbx_seq_one_letter_code
_entity_poly.pdbx_strand_id
1 'polypeptide(L)'
;MAVTPLRVIEQDTMDKSKALEAALGQIEKAFGKGSVMKLGQTQESVDIEAISTGSLGLDIALGIGGLPRGRIIEIYGPESSGKTTLALHVAAEAQKKGGVCAFVDAEHALDPAYAKKLGVDIDELVISQPDAGEQALEIADTLVRSGAIDVLVVDSVAALVPRAELEGEMGDTHVGLQARLMSQALRKLTSSISKSNCLVIFINQIRLKIGVMFGNPETTSGGNALKFYASVRLDIRRIGAIKDRDDIVGNQTRVKVVKNKVAPPFRVVEFDIMYGDCLLYTSDAADE
;
A
#
# COMPACT_ATOMS: atom_id res chain seq x y z
N MET A 1 21.92 -24.90 57.52
CA MET A 1 21.78 -25.20 56.09
C MET A 1 22.12 -23.93 55.35
N ALA A 2 23.30 -23.89 54.72
CA ALA A 2 23.79 -22.72 54.02
C ALA A 2 23.27 -22.75 52.59
N VAL A 3 22.56 -21.71 52.17
CA VAL A 3 22.09 -21.51 50.82
C VAL A 3 23.25 -21.00 49.96
N THR A 4 23.68 -21.80 49.00
CA THR A 4 24.75 -21.44 48.05
C THR A 4 24.21 -20.42 47.05
N PRO A 5 24.84 -19.25 46.87
CA PRO A 5 24.32 -18.22 45.99
C PRO A 5 24.62 -18.49 44.52
N LEU A 6 23.66 -18.15 43.70
CA LEU A 6 23.65 -18.07 42.23
C LEU A 6 24.83 -17.29 41.63
N ARG A 7 26.00 -17.93 41.48
CA ARG A 7 27.17 -17.31 40.80
C ARG A 7 27.44 -17.74 39.38
N VAL A 8 26.60 -18.64 38.82
CA VAL A 8 26.85 -19.24 37.50
C VAL A 8 26.27 -18.42 36.33
N ILE A 9 25.36 -17.47 36.64
CA ILE A 9 24.64 -16.75 35.56
C ILE A 9 25.42 -15.53 35.02
N GLU A 10 26.26 -14.88 35.84
CA GLU A 10 26.98 -13.64 35.45
C GLU A 10 28.14 -13.89 34.50
N GLN A 11 28.89 -14.99 34.66
CA GLN A 11 30.04 -15.31 33.81
C GLN A 11 29.60 -15.71 32.39
N ASP A 12 28.49 -16.46 32.28
CA ASP A 12 27.95 -16.91 31.00
C ASP A 12 27.32 -15.76 30.19
N THR A 13 26.79 -14.72 30.84
CA THR A 13 26.23 -13.54 30.18
C THR A 13 27.33 -12.57 29.70
N MET A 14 28.43 -12.43 30.41
CA MET A 14 29.57 -11.60 29.95
C MET A 14 30.27 -12.21 28.74
N ASP A 15 30.41 -13.53 28.66
CA ASP A 15 30.98 -14.22 27.49
C ASP A 15 30.06 -14.13 26.27
N LYS A 16 28.75 -14.22 26.45
CA LYS A 16 27.77 -14.03 25.38
C LYS A 16 27.75 -12.60 24.84
N SER A 17 27.90 -11.60 25.70
CA SER A 17 27.95 -10.19 25.26
C SER A 17 29.20 -9.91 24.41
N LYS A 18 30.36 -10.36 24.83
CA LYS A 18 31.62 -10.23 24.07
C LYS A 18 31.55 -10.97 22.73
N ALA A 19 31.00 -12.18 22.73
CA ALA A 19 30.81 -12.95 21.50
C ALA A 19 29.87 -12.24 20.52
N LEU A 20 28.78 -11.62 21.03
CA LEU A 20 27.86 -10.84 20.23
C LEU A 20 28.55 -9.58 19.66
N GLU A 21 29.30 -8.85 20.44
CA GLU A 21 30.05 -7.66 19.98
C GLU A 21 31.08 -8.03 18.90
N ALA A 22 31.79 -9.13 19.07
CA ALA A 22 32.71 -9.63 18.05
C ALA A 22 31.98 -10.00 16.75
N ALA A 23 30.83 -10.66 16.82
CA ALA A 23 30.01 -10.99 15.65
C ALA A 23 29.47 -9.73 14.95
N LEU A 24 28.98 -8.75 15.70
CA LEU A 24 28.52 -7.45 15.17
C LEU A 24 29.67 -6.73 14.44
N GLY A 25 30.86 -6.68 15.03
CA GLY A 25 32.05 -6.09 14.41
C GLY A 25 32.49 -6.82 13.13
N GLN A 26 32.35 -8.14 13.05
CA GLN A 26 32.61 -8.91 11.83
C GLN A 26 31.60 -8.60 10.72
N ILE A 27 30.30 -8.51 11.07
CA ILE A 27 29.24 -8.17 10.13
C ILE A 27 29.44 -6.76 9.58
N GLU A 28 29.75 -5.78 10.42
CA GLU A 28 30.01 -4.41 9.96
C GLU A 28 31.25 -4.30 9.06
N LYS A 29 32.30 -5.10 9.31
CA LYS A 29 33.46 -5.17 8.42
C LYS A 29 33.15 -5.80 7.09
N ALA A 30 32.29 -6.82 7.05
CA ALA A 30 31.95 -7.56 5.82
C ALA A 30 30.90 -6.83 4.97
N PHE A 31 29.91 -6.18 5.58
CA PHE A 31 28.73 -5.63 4.92
C PHE A 31 28.59 -4.11 5.04
N GLY A 32 29.49 -3.44 5.76
CA GLY A 32 29.47 -1.99 5.96
C GLY A 32 28.82 -1.57 7.29
N LYS A 33 29.15 -0.34 7.73
CA LYS A 33 28.55 0.25 8.94
C LYS A 33 27.04 0.39 8.79
N GLY A 34 26.30 0.02 9.84
CA GLY A 34 24.83 0.10 9.88
C GLY A 34 24.14 -1.13 9.29
N SER A 35 24.89 -2.16 8.84
CA SER A 35 24.29 -3.44 8.39
C SER A 35 23.61 -4.22 9.52
N VAL A 36 24.00 -3.96 10.77
CA VAL A 36 23.38 -4.49 11.99
C VAL A 36 23.32 -3.39 13.04
N MET A 37 22.17 -3.25 13.71
CA MET A 37 21.98 -2.29 14.79
C MET A 37 21.08 -2.86 15.88
N LYS A 38 21.26 -2.41 17.10
CA LYS A 38 20.31 -2.69 18.19
C LYS A 38 19.17 -1.70 18.11
N LEU A 39 17.93 -2.18 18.02
CA LEU A 39 16.73 -1.36 17.81
C LEU A 39 16.59 -0.22 18.84
N GLY A 40 16.98 -0.46 20.10
CA GLY A 40 16.94 0.55 21.16
C GLY A 40 18.11 1.57 21.17
N GLN A 41 19.10 1.42 20.28
CA GLN A 41 20.21 2.36 20.11
C GLN A 41 20.00 3.35 18.98
N THR A 42 19.02 3.12 18.11
CA THR A 42 18.54 4.09 17.15
C THR A 42 17.79 5.17 17.93
N GLN A 43 18.45 6.29 18.23
CA GLN A 43 17.92 7.43 18.99
C GLN A 43 16.81 8.19 18.27
N GLU A 44 16.48 7.82 17.07
CA GLU A 44 15.29 8.27 16.37
C GLU A 44 14.26 7.16 16.52
N SER A 45 13.22 7.40 17.36
CA SER A 45 11.92 6.83 17.05
C SER A 45 11.73 7.14 15.58
N VAL A 46 11.77 6.12 14.72
CA VAL A 46 11.50 6.31 13.31
C VAL A 46 10.03 6.69 13.25
N ASP A 47 9.74 7.98 13.42
CA ASP A 47 8.43 8.54 13.16
C ASP A 47 8.17 8.24 11.69
N ILE A 48 7.28 7.28 11.46
CA ILE A 48 6.91 6.87 10.11
C ILE A 48 6.13 8.04 9.52
N GLU A 49 6.75 8.75 8.59
CA GLU A 49 6.08 9.80 7.85
C GLU A 49 4.85 9.23 7.16
N ALA A 50 3.76 9.97 7.18
CA ALA A 50 2.50 9.58 6.59
C ALA A 50 2.01 10.62 5.58
N ILE A 51 1.36 10.12 4.54
CA ILE A 51 0.63 10.93 3.56
C ILE A 51 -0.85 10.80 3.87
N SER A 52 -1.53 11.94 4.08
CA SER A 52 -2.98 11.98 4.32
C SER A 52 -3.75 11.33 3.19
N THR A 53 -4.86 10.70 3.53
CA THR A 53 -5.79 10.13 2.55
C THR A 53 -6.80 11.15 2.03
N GLY A 54 -6.81 12.37 2.59
CA GLY A 54 -7.83 13.37 2.37
C GLY A 54 -9.10 13.16 3.22
N SER A 55 -9.21 12.02 3.91
CA SER A 55 -10.29 11.73 4.86
C SER A 55 -9.74 11.71 6.28
N LEU A 56 -10.14 12.68 7.10
CA LEU A 56 -9.70 12.77 8.50
C LEU A 56 -10.04 11.49 9.28
N GLY A 57 -11.23 10.93 9.06
CA GLY A 57 -11.66 9.70 9.72
C GLY A 57 -10.76 8.52 9.37
N LEU A 58 -10.37 8.39 8.09
CA LEU A 58 -9.48 7.31 7.65
C LEU A 58 -8.04 7.52 8.18
N ASP A 59 -7.56 8.75 8.20
CA ASP A 59 -6.24 9.09 8.73
C ASP A 59 -6.13 8.76 10.22
N ILE A 60 -7.17 9.04 11.02
CA ILE A 60 -7.28 8.63 12.42
C ILE A 60 -7.33 7.10 12.55
N ALA A 61 -8.10 6.43 11.70
CA ALA A 61 -8.22 4.97 11.71
C ALA A 61 -6.90 4.26 11.36
N LEU A 62 -6.07 4.87 10.53
CA LEU A 62 -4.72 4.39 10.18
C LEU A 62 -3.72 4.54 11.34
N GLY A 63 -3.99 5.42 12.31
CA GLY A 63 -3.27 5.54 13.57
C GLY A 63 -1.97 6.34 13.53
N ILE A 64 -1.53 6.76 12.33
CA ILE A 64 -0.32 7.59 12.11
C ILE A 64 -0.62 8.85 11.29
N GLY A 65 -1.91 9.20 11.13
CA GLY A 65 -2.33 10.38 10.37
C GLY A 65 -2.29 10.24 8.86
N GLY A 66 -2.34 9.01 8.34
CA GLY A 66 -2.35 8.72 6.90
C GLY A 66 -1.72 7.39 6.52
N LEU A 67 -1.37 7.25 5.25
CA LEU A 67 -0.68 6.08 4.71
C LEU A 67 0.84 6.19 4.90
N PRO A 68 1.51 5.12 5.39
CA PRO A 68 2.95 5.16 5.71
C PRO A 68 3.81 5.30 4.44
N ARG A 69 4.75 6.24 4.42
CA ARG A 69 5.79 6.36 3.39
C ARG A 69 6.75 5.18 3.45
N GLY A 70 7.42 4.90 2.33
CA GLY A 70 8.36 3.79 2.24
C GLY A 70 7.71 2.40 2.35
N ARG A 71 6.40 2.30 2.08
CA ARG A 71 5.61 1.07 2.25
C ARG A 71 4.71 0.80 1.06
N ILE A 72 4.32 -0.48 0.95
CA ILE A 72 3.33 -0.95 -0.02
C ILE A 72 1.97 -0.97 0.65
N ILE A 73 0.99 -0.39 -0.04
CA ILE A 73 -0.42 -0.36 0.36
C ILE A 73 -1.24 -1.09 -0.70
N GLU A 74 -2.22 -1.86 -0.30
CA GLU A 74 -3.23 -2.43 -1.20
C GLU A 74 -4.60 -1.83 -0.89
N ILE A 75 -5.22 -1.21 -1.89
CA ILE A 75 -6.62 -0.76 -1.84
C ILE A 75 -7.41 -1.70 -2.74
N TYR A 76 -8.38 -2.42 -2.19
CA TYR A 76 -9.16 -3.38 -2.95
C TYR A 76 -10.65 -3.31 -2.62
N GLY A 77 -11.47 -3.70 -3.56
CA GLY A 77 -12.92 -3.69 -3.42
C GLY A 77 -13.63 -4.00 -4.72
N PRO A 78 -14.97 -4.06 -4.70
CA PRO A 78 -15.79 -4.19 -5.90
C PRO A 78 -15.56 -3.06 -6.89
N GLU A 79 -16.07 -3.23 -8.09
CA GLU A 79 -16.13 -2.15 -9.09
C GLU A 79 -16.95 -0.95 -8.56
N SER A 80 -16.58 0.25 -8.98
CA SER A 80 -17.24 1.51 -8.59
C SER A 80 -17.31 1.76 -7.07
N SER A 81 -16.40 1.17 -6.29
CA SER A 81 -16.34 1.38 -4.84
C SER A 81 -15.51 2.59 -4.40
N GLY A 82 -14.86 3.33 -5.33
CA GLY A 82 -14.06 4.51 -5.02
C GLY A 82 -12.55 4.24 -4.81
N LYS A 83 -12.02 3.10 -5.28
CA LYS A 83 -10.59 2.76 -5.15
C LYS A 83 -9.67 3.80 -5.78
N THR A 84 -9.88 4.08 -7.05
CA THR A 84 -9.11 5.07 -7.82
C THR A 84 -9.30 6.48 -7.26
N THR A 85 -10.53 6.82 -6.86
CA THR A 85 -10.84 8.09 -6.19
C THR A 85 -10.00 8.28 -4.94
N LEU A 86 -9.95 7.29 -4.04
CA LEU A 86 -9.15 7.35 -2.82
C LEU A 86 -7.64 7.49 -3.14
N ALA A 87 -7.13 6.74 -4.13
CA ALA A 87 -5.73 6.81 -4.52
C ALA A 87 -5.36 8.19 -5.11
N LEU A 88 -6.26 8.79 -5.92
CA LEU A 88 -6.08 10.13 -6.46
C LEU A 88 -6.11 11.21 -5.37
N HIS A 89 -6.96 11.07 -4.35
CA HIS A 89 -6.93 11.97 -3.19
C HIS A 89 -5.60 11.89 -2.44
N VAL A 90 -5.03 10.70 -2.25
CA VAL A 90 -3.70 10.55 -1.65
C VAL A 90 -2.64 11.27 -2.49
N ALA A 91 -2.70 11.14 -3.82
CA ALA A 91 -1.79 11.84 -4.72
C ALA A 91 -1.97 13.37 -4.60
N ALA A 92 -3.20 13.88 -4.59
CA ALA A 92 -3.49 15.30 -4.40
C ALA A 92 -2.96 15.83 -3.06
N GLU A 93 -3.14 15.08 -1.96
CA GLU A 93 -2.62 15.46 -0.65
C GLU A 93 -1.08 15.45 -0.60
N ALA A 94 -0.43 14.53 -1.33
CA ALA A 94 1.02 14.53 -1.48
C ALA A 94 1.51 15.76 -2.28
N GLN A 95 0.87 16.07 -3.42
CA GLN A 95 1.21 17.22 -4.26
C GLN A 95 1.03 18.55 -3.52
N LYS A 96 -0.01 18.70 -2.68
CA LYS A 96 -0.21 19.89 -1.82
C LYS A 96 0.98 20.13 -0.88
N LYS A 97 1.73 19.10 -0.54
CA LYS A 97 2.96 19.19 0.28
C LYS A 97 4.23 19.28 -0.57
N GLY A 98 4.11 19.48 -1.88
CA GLY A 98 5.23 19.55 -2.83
C GLY A 98 5.80 18.20 -3.23
N GLY A 99 5.08 17.08 -2.95
CA GLY A 99 5.49 15.74 -3.34
C GLY A 99 5.24 15.45 -4.82
N VAL A 100 6.11 14.66 -5.44
CA VAL A 100 6.00 14.21 -6.82
C VAL A 100 5.24 12.89 -6.88
N CYS A 101 4.20 12.84 -7.73
CA CYS A 101 3.32 11.69 -7.86
C CYS A 101 3.41 11.06 -9.25
N ALA A 102 3.35 9.73 -9.30
CA ALA A 102 3.28 8.98 -10.54
C ALA A 102 2.09 8.01 -10.53
N PHE A 103 1.51 7.79 -11.70
CA PHE A 103 0.38 6.91 -11.91
C PHE A 103 0.66 5.95 -13.06
N VAL A 104 0.68 4.65 -12.77
CA VAL A 104 0.78 3.59 -13.77
C VAL A 104 -0.64 3.08 -14.03
N ASP A 105 -1.23 3.54 -15.13
CA ASP A 105 -2.60 3.23 -15.54
C ASP A 105 -2.61 2.04 -16.50
N ALA A 106 -2.65 0.84 -15.95
CA ALA A 106 -2.73 -0.39 -16.72
C ALA A 106 -4.16 -0.70 -17.23
N GLU A 107 -5.18 0.00 -16.74
CA GLU A 107 -6.56 -0.10 -17.24
C GLU A 107 -6.84 0.87 -18.39
N HIS A 108 -5.95 1.86 -18.64
CA HIS A 108 -6.13 2.94 -19.62
C HIS A 108 -7.43 3.73 -19.40
N ALA A 109 -7.81 3.92 -18.13
CA ALA A 109 -9.12 4.46 -17.74
C ALA A 109 -9.05 5.75 -16.94
N LEU A 110 -7.85 6.32 -16.71
CA LEU A 110 -7.71 7.56 -15.95
C LEU A 110 -8.25 8.74 -16.75
N ASP A 111 -9.27 9.40 -16.20
CA ASP A 111 -9.81 10.65 -16.72
C ASP A 111 -9.08 11.85 -16.08
N PRO A 112 -8.35 12.65 -16.88
CA PRO A 112 -7.65 13.84 -16.37
C PRO A 112 -8.61 14.90 -15.80
N ALA A 113 -9.80 15.05 -16.37
CA ALA A 113 -10.79 16.00 -15.87
C ALA A 113 -11.30 15.61 -14.49
N TYR A 114 -11.50 14.30 -14.27
CA TYR A 114 -11.86 13.74 -12.98
C TYR A 114 -10.73 13.90 -11.95
N ALA A 115 -9.49 13.57 -12.32
CA ALA A 115 -8.32 13.74 -11.45
C ALA A 115 -8.17 15.21 -11.00
N LYS A 116 -8.33 16.16 -11.92
CA LYS A 116 -8.29 17.61 -11.63
C LYS A 116 -9.37 18.02 -10.63
N LYS A 117 -10.59 17.50 -10.75
CA LYS A 117 -11.69 17.78 -9.80
C LYS A 117 -11.36 17.26 -8.40
N LEU A 118 -10.60 16.18 -8.28
CA LEU A 118 -10.12 15.64 -7.01
C LEU A 118 -8.97 16.45 -6.40
N GLY A 119 -8.51 17.50 -7.09
CA GLY A 119 -7.43 18.37 -6.64
C GLY A 119 -6.04 17.89 -7.04
N VAL A 120 -5.95 16.91 -7.95
CA VAL A 120 -4.65 16.50 -8.52
C VAL A 120 -4.17 17.56 -9.49
N ASP A 121 -2.95 17.99 -9.34
CA ASP A 121 -2.24 18.77 -10.34
C ASP A 121 -1.83 17.82 -11.47
N ILE A 122 -2.59 17.90 -12.58
CA ILE A 122 -2.40 16.99 -13.73
C ILE A 122 -1.17 17.36 -14.56
N ASP A 123 -0.69 18.60 -14.50
CA ASP A 123 0.49 19.05 -15.22
C ASP A 123 1.78 18.50 -14.57
N GLU A 124 1.73 18.24 -13.26
CA GLU A 124 2.83 17.67 -12.46
C GLU A 124 2.66 16.16 -12.19
N LEU A 125 1.58 15.53 -12.66
CA LEU A 125 1.36 14.11 -12.49
C LEU A 125 2.08 13.31 -13.58
N VAL A 126 3.07 12.49 -13.20
CA VAL A 126 3.73 11.56 -14.13
C VAL A 126 2.79 10.40 -14.42
N ILE A 127 2.41 10.20 -15.68
CA ILE A 127 1.53 9.08 -16.08
C ILE A 127 2.26 8.12 -17.02
N SER A 128 1.99 6.83 -16.87
CA SER A 128 2.43 5.77 -17.78
C SER A 128 1.28 4.80 -18.03
N GLN A 129 1.09 4.40 -19.29
CA GLN A 129 0.05 3.47 -19.74
C GLN A 129 0.70 2.28 -20.46
N PRO A 130 1.24 1.31 -19.70
CA PRO A 130 1.92 0.15 -20.27
C PRO A 130 0.95 -0.90 -20.79
N ASP A 131 1.35 -1.60 -21.87
CA ASP A 131 0.54 -2.67 -22.48
C ASP A 131 0.69 -4.02 -21.74
N ALA A 132 1.82 -4.26 -21.08
CA ALA A 132 2.14 -5.53 -20.42
C ALA A 132 2.47 -5.34 -18.94
N GLY A 133 2.15 -6.34 -18.12
CA GLY A 133 2.40 -6.33 -16.68
C GLY A 133 3.89 -6.23 -16.34
N GLU A 134 4.78 -6.87 -17.10
CA GLU A 134 6.23 -6.75 -16.94
C GLU A 134 6.68 -5.31 -17.15
N GLN A 135 6.20 -4.65 -18.20
CA GLN A 135 6.54 -3.25 -18.51
C GLN A 135 6.05 -2.32 -17.40
N ALA A 136 4.80 -2.49 -16.93
CA ALA A 136 4.25 -1.72 -15.83
C ALA A 136 5.12 -1.79 -14.57
N LEU A 137 5.54 -2.99 -14.20
CA LEU A 137 6.31 -3.23 -12.97
C LEU A 137 7.77 -2.80 -13.10
N GLU A 138 8.36 -2.84 -14.30
CA GLU A 138 9.70 -2.30 -14.58
C GLU A 138 9.71 -0.76 -14.56
N ILE A 139 8.68 -0.12 -15.11
CA ILE A 139 8.49 1.32 -15.00
C ILE A 139 8.33 1.72 -13.53
N ALA A 140 7.48 1.01 -12.78
CA ALA A 140 7.30 1.24 -11.36
C ALA A 140 8.62 1.11 -10.57
N ASP A 141 9.41 0.06 -10.81
CA ASP A 141 10.73 -0.14 -10.17
C ASP A 141 11.69 1.01 -10.51
N THR A 142 11.73 1.44 -11.77
CA THR A 142 12.59 2.53 -12.23
C THR A 142 12.22 3.85 -11.55
N LEU A 143 10.93 4.18 -11.51
CA LEU A 143 10.42 5.40 -10.86
C LEU A 143 10.73 5.40 -9.36
N VAL A 144 10.47 4.31 -8.66
CA VAL A 144 10.77 4.17 -7.23
C VAL A 144 12.28 4.28 -6.95
N ARG A 145 13.11 3.64 -7.77
CA ARG A 145 14.58 3.67 -7.61
C ARG A 145 15.20 5.01 -7.89
N SER A 146 14.56 5.85 -8.66
CA SER A 146 15.03 7.23 -8.89
C SER A 146 15.11 8.06 -7.61
N GLY A 147 14.30 7.70 -6.59
CA GLY A 147 14.17 8.47 -5.35
C GLY A 147 13.47 9.81 -5.51
N ALA A 148 12.94 10.10 -6.70
CA ALA A 148 12.28 11.36 -7.00
C ALA A 148 10.75 11.31 -6.82
N ILE A 149 10.18 10.12 -6.62
CA ILE A 149 8.73 9.92 -6.52
C ILE A 149 8.33 9.68 -5.06
N ASP A 150 7.39 10.48 -4.57
CA ASP A 150 6.83 10.35 -3.23
C ASP A 150 5.66 9.37 -3.16
N VAL A 151 4.79 9.39 -4.20
CA VAL A 151 3.64 8.50 -4.32
C VAL A 151 3.63 7.86 -5.71
N LEU A 152 3.54 6.55 -5.75
CA LEU A 152 3.31 5.79 -6.97
C LEU A 152 2.01 5.00 -6.83
N VAL A 153 1.09 5.19 -7.75
CA VAL A 153 -0.16 4.41 -7.87
C VAL A 153 -0.05 3.45 -9.05
N VAL A 154 -0.45 2.20 -8.86
CA VAL A 154 -0.58 1.19 -9.93
C VAL A 154 -2.05 0.76 -9.99
N ASP A 155 -2.74 1.14 -11.04
CA ASP A 155 -4.17 0.85 -11.28
C ASP A 155 -4.36 0.05 -12.56
N SER A 156 -4.76 -1.19 -12.52
CA SER A 156 -4.89 -2.04 -11.35
C SER A 156 -4.08 -3.33 -11.52
N VAL A 157 -3.83 -4.02 -10.39
CA VAL A 157 -3.17 -5.35 -10.41
C VAL A 157 -3.89 -6.33 -11.33
N ALA A 158 -5.22 -6.22 -11.44
CA ALA A 158 -6.03 -7.11 -12.30
C ALA A 158 -5.70 -6.94 -13.79
N ALA A 159 -5.27 -5.75 -14.20
CA ALA A 159 -4.91 -5.41 -15.58
C ALA A 159 -3.42 -5.68 -15.91
N LEU A 160 -2.61 -6.09 -14.94
CA LEU A 160 -1.21 -6.47 -15.18
C LEU A 160 -1.14 -7.85 -15.84
N VAL A 161 -1.41 -7.88 -17.15
CA VAL A 161 -1.38 -9.11 -17.94
C VAL A 161 0.07 -9.43 -18.32
N PRO A 162 0.56 -10.66 -18.02
CA PRO A 162 1.87 -11.10 -18.47
C PRO A 162 2.02 -11.10 -19.98
N ARG A 163 3.18 -10.70 -20.52
CA ARG A 163 3.45 -10.68 -21.96
C ARG A 163 3.18 -12.02 -22.65
N ALA A 164 3.55 -13.12 -22.00
CA ALA A 164 3.31 -14.46 -22.52
C ALA A 164 1.81 -14.79 -22.68
N GLU A 165 0.94 -14.13 -21.89
CA GLU A 165 -0.51 -14.26 -22.02
C GLU A 165 -1.04 -13.39 -23.17
N LEU A 166 -0.44 -12.22 -23.40
CA LEU A 166 -0.79 -11.33 -24.52
C LEU A 166 -0.37 -11.88 -25.89
N GLU A 167 0.76 -12.60 -25.93
CA GLU A 167 1.31 -13.21 -27.15
C GLU A 167 0.72 -14.60 -27.44
N GLY A 168 -0.01 -15.20 -26.48
CA GLY A 168 -0.69 -16.49 -26.63
C GLY A 168 -1.94 -16.43 -27.48
N GLU A 169 -2.45 -17.59 -27.92
CA GLU A 169 -3.72 -17.69 -28.64
C GLU A 169 -4.92 -17.57 -27.69
N MET A 170 -6.06 -17.10 -28.22
CA MET A 170 -7.31 -17.05 -27.45
C MET A 170 -7.73 -18.45 -27.01
N GLY A 171 -7.76 -18.68 -25.69
CA GLY A 171 -8.10 -19.97 -25.09
C GLY A 171 -6.92 -20.72 -24.47
N ASP A 172 -5.70 -20.23 -24.63
CA ASP A 172 -4.54 -20.78 -23.95
C ASP A 172 -4.64 -20.61 -22.43
N THR A 173 -4.23 -21.65 -21.71
CA THR A 173 -4.28 -21.64 -20.25
C THR A 173 -2.95 -21.16 -19.68
N HIS A 174 -2.93 -19.95 -19.14
CA HIS A 174 -1.74 -19.34 -18.51
C HIS A 174 -1.86 -19.30 -16.97
N VAL A 175 -2.10 -20.47 -16.38
CA VAL A 175 -2.34 -20.56 -14.91
C VAL A 175 -1.16 -20.03 -14.11
N GLY A 176 -1.44 -19.01 -13.28
CA GLY A 176 -0.51 -18.51 -12.26
C GLY A 176 0.61 -17.61 -12.76
N LEU A 177 0.68 -17.23 -14.04
CA LEU A 177 1.71 -16.33 -14.57
C LEU A 177 1.67 -14.97 -13.87
N GLN A 178 0.49 -14.36 -13.76
CA GLN A 178 0.31 -13.08 -13.07
C GLN A 178 0.76 -13.15 -11.60
N ALA A 179 0.43 -14.22 -10.88
CA ALA A 179 0.85 -14.39 -9.49
C ALA A 179 2.37 -14.55 -9.35
N ARG A 180 3.02 -15.21 -10.32
CA ARG A 180 4.48 -15.35 -10.38
C ARG A 180 5.14 -14.01 -10.67
N LEU A 181 4.63 -13.25 -11.64
CA LEU A 181 5.09 -11.91 -11.99
C LEU A 181 5.00 -10.97 -10.77
N MET A 182 3.86 -10.91 -10.11
CA MET A 182 3.66 -10.12 -8.88
C MET A 182 4.63 -10.52 -7.76
N SER A 183 4.84 -11.83 -7.55
CA SER A 183 5.76 -12.32 -6.52
C SER A 183 7.21 -11.91 -6.81
N GLN A 184 7.62 -11.91 -8.07
CA GLN A 184 8.96 -11.50 -8.49
C GLN A 184 9.13 -9.97 -8.35
N ALA A 185 8.18 -9.20 -8.83
CA ALA A 185 8.22 -7.74 -8.77
C ALA A 185 8.24 -7.22 -7.32
N LEU A 186 7.36 -7.73 -6.46
CA LEU A 186 7.28 -7.29 -5.07
C LEU A 186 8.56 -7.58 -4.27
N ARG A 187 9.27 -8.68 -4.58
CA ARG A 187 10.60 -8.95 -3.98
C ARG A 187 11.63 -7.89 -4.35
N LYS A 188 11.62 -7.41 -5.59
CA LYS A 188 12.51 -6.34 -6.05
C LYS A 188 12.10 -4.99 -5.43
N LEU A 189 10.83 -4.62 -5.61
CA LEU A 189 10.29 -3.33 -5.21
C LEU A 189 10.41 -3.04 -3.71
N THR A 190 10.23 -4.04 -2.85
CA THR A 190 10.21 -3.83 -1.39
C THR A 190 11.48 -3.15 -0.88
N SER A 191 12.66 -3.56 -1.36
CA SER A 191 13.93 -2.94 -0.95
C SER A 191 14.07 -1.51 -1.49
N SER A 192 13.67 -1.29 -2.75
CA SER A 192 13.73 0.02 -3.40
C SER A 192 12.78 1.01 -2.73
N ILE A 193 11.54 0.59 -2.45
CA ILE A 193 10.50 1.38 -1.80
C ILE A 193 10.95 1.85 -0.40
N SER A 194 11.52 0.94 0.40
CA SER A 194 11.99 1.30 1.74
C SER A 194 13.15 2.30 1.72
N LYS A 195 14.03 2.21 0.71
CA LYS A 195 15.18 3.11 0.58
C LYS A 195 14.82 4.48 0.02
N SER A 196 13.87 4.54 -0.92
CA SER A 196 13.42 5.79 -1.55
C SER A 196 12.38 6.54 -0.73
N ASN A 197 11.87 5.94 0.36
CA ASN A 197 10.75 6.47 1.16
C ASN A 197 9.47 6.75 0.32
N CYS A 198 9.32 6.07 -0.83
CA CYS A 198 8.17 6.20 -1.71
C CYS A 198 6.97 5.42 -1.15
N LEU A 199 5.79 6.02 -1.13
CA LEU A 199 4.52 5.33 -0.89
C LEU A 199 4.05 4.67 -2.18
N VAL A 200 3.88 3.34 -2.19
CA VAL A 200 3.38 2.63 -3.38
C VAL A 200 2.01 2.04 -3.09
N ILE A 201 1.02 2.45 -3.88
CA ILE A 201 -0.37 2.02 -3.78
C ILE A 201 -0.69 1.09 -4.95
N PHE A 202 -1.06 -0.16 -4.66
CA PHE A 202 -1.63 -1.08 -5.62
C PHE A 202 -3.16 -1.10 -5.48
N ILE A 203 -3.85 -0.74 -6.52
CA ILE A 203 -5.30 -0.90 -6.62
C ILE A 203 -5.58 -2.32 -7.11
N ASN A 204 -6.55 -3.00 -6.47
CA ASN A 204 -6.85 -4.39 -6.79
C ASN A 204 -8.35 -4.65 -6.84
N GLN A 205 -8.74 -5.66 -7.60
CA GLN A 205 -10.12 -6.08 -7.77
C GLN A 205 -10.40 -7.36 -6.97
N ILE A 206 -11.63 -7.51 -6.50
CA ILE A 206 -12.10 -8.73 -5.85
C ILE A 206 -12.46 -9.76 -6.93
N ARG A 207 -12.08 -11.00 -6.67
CA ARG A 207 -12.47 -12.19 -7.43
C ARG A 207 -13.07 -13.21 -6.48
N LEU A 208 -13.95 -14.05 -6.99
CA LEU A 208 -14.55 -15.15 -6.23
C LEU A 208 -13.80 -16.45 -6.54
N LYS A 209 -13.40 -17.17 -5.50
CA LYS A 209 -12.86 -18.52 -5.63
C LYS A 209 -13.97 -19.49 -5.92
N ILE A 210 -13.88 -20.22 -7.03
CA ILE A 210 -14.81 -21.27 -7.40
C ILE A 210 -14.65 -22.45 -6.44
N GLY A 211 -15.77 -23.07 -5.99
CA GLY A 211 -15.76 -24.27 -5.17
C GLY A 211 -15.56 -24.07 -3.66
N VAL A 212 -15.53 -22.83 -3.17
CA VAL A 212 -15.49 -22.54 -1.72
C VAL A 212 -16.91 -22.61 -1.16
N MET A 213 -17.24 -23.72 -0.49
CA MET A 213 -18.57 -23.92 0.13
C MET A 213 -18.67 -23.31 1.54
N PHE A 214 -17.54 -23.13 2.24
CA PHE A 214 -17.50 -22.58 3.60
C PHE A 214 -16.42 -21.48 3.70
N GLY A 215 -16.69 -20.44 4.49
CA GLY A 215 -15.82 -19.31 4.67
C GLY A 215 -16.00 -18.21 3.62
N ASN A 216 -15.06 -17.26 3.55
CA ASN A 216 -15.13 -16.15 2.60
C ASN A 216 -14.51 -16.56 1.26
N PRO A 217 -15.29 -16.62 0.15
CA PRO A 217 -14.79 -16.95 -1.17
C PRO A 217 -14.01 -15.80 -1.81
N GLU A 218 -14.10 -14.57 -1.29
CA GLU A 218 -13.46 -13.41 -1.88
C GLU A 218 -11.92 -13.50 -1.81
N THR A 219 -11.29 -13.17 -2.91
CA THR A 219 -9.83 -13.03 -3.02
C THR A 219 -9.50 -11.87 -3.94
N THR A 220 -8.26 -11.41 -3.93
CA THR A 220 -7.78 -10.36 -4.83
C THR A 220 -6.98 -10.97 -5.98
N SER A 221 -6.90 -10.27 -7.14
CA SER A 221 -6.09 -10.66 -8.31
C SER A 221 -4.59 -10.65 -7.98
N GLY A 222 -3.77 -11.29 -8.83
CA GLY A 222 -2.31 -11.29 -8.68
C GLY A 222 -1.76 -12.24 -7.62
N GLY A 223 -2.58 -13.17 -7.10
CA GLY A 223 -2.17 -14.20 -6.12
C GLY A 223 -2.06 -13.66 -4.70
N ASN A 224 -1.22 -14.33 -3.88
CA ASN A 224 -1.12 -14.01 -2.45
C ASN A 224 0.04 -13.08 -2.09
N ALA A 225 0.98 -12.84 -2.99
CA ALA A 225 2.21 -12.09 -2.66
C ALA A 225 1.90 -10.70 -2.11
N LEU A 226 1.04 -9.93 -2.77
CA LEU A 226 0.70 -8.57 -2.35
C LEU A 226 0.08 -8.54 -0.93
N LYS A 227 -0.71 -9.56 -0.55
CA LYS A 227 -1.28 -9.68 0.79
C LYS A 227 -0.21 -9.76 1.89
N PHE A 228 0.94 -10.37 1.59
CA PHE A 228 2.07 -10.48 2.52
C PHE A 228 2.93 -9.21 2.51
N TYR A 229 3.26 -8.68 1.33
CA TYR A 229 4.14 -7.51 1.19
C TYR A 229 3.49 -6.20 1.63
N ALA A 230 2.20 -6.01 1.39
CA ALA A 230 1.49 -4.82 1.82
C ALA A 230 1.60 -4.61 3.35
N SER A 231 1.94 -3.38 3.75
CA SER A 231 1.94 -2.96 5.16
C SER A 231 0.54 -2.56 5.63
N VAL A 232 -0.25 -1.96 4.75
CA VAL A 232 -1.66 -1.63 4.98
C VAL A 232 -2.49 -2.23 3.87
N ARG A 233 -3.67 -2.76 4.21
CA ARG A 233 -4.68 -3.24 3.26
C ARG A 233 -6.02 -2.64 3.61
N LEU A 234 -6.64 -1.99 2.63
CA LEU A 234 -7.92 -1.31 2.75
C LEU A 234 -8.96 -2.03 1.88
N ASP A 235 -10.02 -2.52 2.51
CA ASP A 235 -11.22 -3.04 1.84
C ASP A 235 -12.22 -1.87 1.72
N ILE A 236 -12.47 -1.39 0.50
CA ILE A 236 -13.35 -0.27 0.22
C ILE A 236 -14.63 -0.76 -0.45
N ARG A 237 -15.77 -0.34 0.10
CA ARG A 237 -17.10 -0.78 -0.39
C ARG A 237 -18.09 0.36 -0.40
N ARG A 238 -18.84 0.47 -1.48
CA ARG A 238 -20.03 1.28 -1.53
C ARG A 238 -21.11 0.65 -0.66
N ILE A 239 -21.70 1.41 0.25
CA ILE A 239 -22.77 0.98 1.16
C ILE A 239 -24.11 1.65 0.89
N GLY A 240 -24.11 2.80 0.20
CA GLY A 240 -25.32 3.54 -0.15
C GLY A 240 -25.10 4.49 -1.31
N ALA A 241 -26.18 5.07 -1.79
CA ALA A 241 -26.16 6.18 -2.73
C ALA A 241 -26.66 7.45 -2.03
N ILE A 242 -25.96 8.55 -2.23
CA ILE A 242 -26.38 9.87 -1.76
C ILE A 242 -27.22 10.48 -2.87
N LYS A 243 -28.41 10.90 -2.52
CA LYS A 243 -29.38 11.49 -3.45
C LYS A 243 -29.66 12.94 -3.09
N ASP A 244 -29.71 13.77 -4.11
CA ASP A 244 -30.34 15.09 -4.03
C ASP A 244 -31.60 15.04 -4.88
N ARG A 245 -32.78 15.01 -4.22
CA ARG A 245 -34.08 14.74 -4.83
C ARG A 245 -34.09 13.39 -5.56
N ASP A 246 -34.19 13.39 -6.88
CA ASP A 246 -34.22 12.18 -7.73
C ASP A 246 -32.82 11.80 -8.29
N ASP A 247 -31.83 12.69 -8.18
CA ASP A 247 -30.51 12.49 -8.74
C ASP A 247 -29.54 11.86 -7.74
N ILE A 248 -28.72 10.92 -8.22
CA ILE A 248 -27.63 10.36 -7.41
C ILE A 248 -26.40 11.27 -7.53
N VAL A 249 -26.10 11.97 -6.45
CA VAL A 249 -25.00 12.96 -6.38
C VAL A 249 -23.73 12.42 -5.74
N GLY A 250 -23.78 11.21 -5.17
CA GLY A 250 -22.61 10.62 -4.52
C GLY A 250 -22.85 9.20 -4.03
N ASN A 251 -21.82 8.64 -3.43
CA ASN A 251 -21.85 7.33 -2.79
C ASN A 251 -21.38 7.41 -1.33
N GLN A 252 -22.14 6.79 -0.46
CA GLN A 252 -21.65 6.47 0.87
C GLN A 252 -20.72 5.26 0.81
N THR A 253 -19.52 5.40 1.32
CA THR A 253 -18.45 4.45 1.17
C THR A 253 -17.91 4.03 2.54
N ARG A 254 -17.72 2.73 2.71
CA ARG A 254 -17.11 2.14 3.90
C ARG A 254 -15.73 1.63 3.56
N VAL A 255 -14.73 2.00 4.38
CA VAL A 255 -13.35 1.49 4.31
C VAL A 255 -13.04 0.73 5.59
N LYS A 256 -12.62 -0.53 5.43
CA LYS A 256 -12.12 -1.36 6.52
C LYS A 256 -10.60 -1.52 6.39
N VAL A 257 -9.88 -1.18 7.45
CA VAL A 257 -8.44 -1.43 7.57
C VAL A 257 -8.23 -2.90 7.93
N VAL A 258 -8.05 -3.76 6.92
CA VAL A 258 -7.98 -5.22 7.11
C VAL A 258 -6.61 -5.65 7.64
N LYS A 259 -5.56 -4.94 7.26
CA LYS A 259 -4.19 -5.15 7.71
C LYS A 259 -3.52 -3.81 7.95
N ASN A 260 -2.79 -3.71 9.05
CA ASN A 260 -1.98 -2.55 9.37
C ASN A 260 -0.75 -3.01 10.17
N LYS A 261 0.45 -2.69 9.67
CA LYS A 261 1.71 -3.03 10.35
C LYS A 261 2.27 -1.87 11.18
N VAL A 262 1.64 -0.69 11.10
CA VAL A 262 2.11 0.54 11.78
C VAL A 262 1.19 0.97 12.94
N ALA A 263 -0.03 0.41 13.00
CA ALA A 263 -1.00 0.65 14.06
C ALA A 263 -1.98 -0.53 14.18
N PRO A 264 -2.86 -0.59 15.21
CA PRO A 264 -3.86 -1.64 15.33
C PRO A 264 -4.81 -1.68 14.13
N PRO A 265 -5.01 -2.86 13.48
CA PRO A 265 -5.91 -3.02 12.35
C PRO A 265 -7.38 -3.14 12.76
N PHE A 266 -8.24 -3.43 11.77
CA PHE A 266 -9.68 -3.75 11.86
C PHE A 266 -10.59 -2.57 12.18
N ARG A 267 -10.08 -1.33 12.12
CA ARG A 267 -10.92 -0.16 12.18
C ARG A 267 -11.74 -0.01 10.91
N VAL A 268 -12.94 0.53 11.07
CA VAL A 268 -13.90 0.78 9.98
C VAL A 268 -14.24 2.26 10.00
N VAL A 269 -14.25 2.86 8.82
CA VAL A 269 -14.62 4.27 8.63
C VAL A 269 -15.61 4.37 7.50
N GLU A 270 -16.56 5.27 7.62
CA GLU A 270 -17.53 5.61 6.58
C GLU A 270 -17.35 7.08 6.20
N PHE A 271 -17.43 7.36 4.92
CA PHE A 271 -17.37 8.71 4.37
C PHE A 271 -18.10 8.76 3.04
N ASP A 272 -18.45 9.96 2.62
CA ASP A 272 -19.17 10.22 1.41
C ASP A 272 -18.22 10.61 0.28
N ILE A 273 -18.41 10.02 -0.90
CA ILE A 273 -17.73 10.40 -2.15
C ILE A 273 -18.77 11.11 -3.03
N MET A 274 -18.63 12.41 -3.21
CA MET A 274 -19.51 13.20 -4.06
C MET A 274 -19.03 13.20 -5.52
N TYR A 275 -19.95 13.17 -6.49
CA TYR A 275 -19.60 13.08 -7.91
C TYR A 275 -19.29 14.42 -8.59
N GLY A 276 -19.65 15.53 -7.99
CA GLY A 276 -19.44 16.86 -8.56
C GLY A 276 -18.11 17.47 -8.18
N ASP A 277 -18.02 17.96 -6.97
CA ASP A 277 -16.85 18.63 -6.40
C ASP A 277 -16.06 17.71 -5.48
N CYS A 278 -15.93 16.48 -5.84
CA CYS A 278 -15.28 15.35 -5.19
C CYS A 278 -14.60 15.67 -3.85
N LEU A 279 -15.36 15.79 -2.80
CA LEU A 279 -14.84 15.92 -1.45
C LEU A 279 -15.17 14.64 -0.70
N LEU A 280 -14.15 14.10 -0.04
CA LEU A 280 -14.33 13.04 0.95
C LEU A 280 -14.89 13.72 2.21
N TYR A 281 -16.22 13.75 2.33
CA TYR A 281 -16.82 14.19 3.59
C TYR A 281 -16.82 13.01 4.57
N THR A 282 -16.24 13.22 5.73
CA THR A 282 -16.61 12.41 6.88
C THR A 282 -18.04 12.83 7.24
N SER A 283 -18.98 11.90 7.25
CA SER A 283 -20.23 12.11 7.98
C SER A 283 -19.81 12.27 9.44
N ASP A 284 -19.65 13.50 9.91
CA ASP A 284 -19.48 13.75 11.31
C ASP A 284 -20.70 13.22 12.04
N ALA A 285 -20.47 12.33 12.97
CA ALA A 285 -21.31 12.16 14.13
C ALA A 285 -21.26 13.47 14.94
N ALA A 286 -21.88 14.50 14.42
CA ALA A 286 -22.11 15.77 15.08
C ALA A 286 -23.62 16.01 15.10
N ASP A 287 -24.34 15.07 15.71
CA ASP A 287 -25.69 15.25 16.26
C ASP A 287 -25.87 14.20 17.39
N GLU A 288 -25.16 14.43 18.49
CA GLU A 288 -25.55 14.03 19.85
C GLU A 288 -25.22 15.16 20.84
#